data_335b05a0905dcb2d42f2f4beb57e0abc
#
_entry.id   335b05a0905dcb2d42f2f4beb57e0abc
#
_cell.length_a   1.000
_cell.length_b   1.000
_cell.length_c   1.000
_cell.angle_alpha   90.00
_cell.angle_beta   90.00
_cell.angle_gamma   90.00
#
_symmetry.space_group_name_H-M   'P 1'
#
loop_
_entity.id
_entity.type
_entity.pdbx_description
1 polymer ?
#
loop_
_entity_poly.entity_id
_entity_poly.type
_entity_poly.pdbx_seq_one_letter_code
_entity_poly.pdbx_strand_id
1 'polypeptide(L)'
;MIFATGVGGFETLADQVTVYNERGARRVSPFLVPMMMANAGAAHVSMRNGWRGPSETVVTACAAGTHAVANAARLVATGRCDVVVGGGAEASMHPVAIAAFANMTAMSTSGISRPFDMRRDGFVISEGAAALVLEAWDHAVARGARIYAEIAGSGSTADAYHITAPAPDGEGAVACMEQALLDAGLSAADIAHINAHGTSTPLNDLAEARAINKVFGEPGPPVTSTKGVTGHGLGAAGAIEAVASVMAIDRRLIPPTYGCEQLDPEVHLDVVRAEARPWEPGPVLSNSFGFGGHNGCLVLLPPAD
;
A
#
# COMPACT_ATOMS: atom_id res chain seq x y z
N MET A 1 14.90 -5.51 -8.88
CA MET A 1 13.42 -5.39 -9.03
C MET A 1 12.74 -6.09 -7.87
N ILE A 2 11.98 -5.38 -7.07
CA ILE A 2 11.13 -5.95 -6.01
C ILE A 2 9.70 -5.50 -6.30
N PHE A 3 8.80 -6.43 -6.60
CA PHE A 3 7.48 -6.09 -7.10
C PHE A 3 6.39 -6.91 -6.43
N ALA A 4 5.33 -6.26 -5.99
CA ALA A 4 4.26 -6.87 -5.22
C ALA A 4 3.04 -7.22 -6.06
N THR A 5 2.30 -8.20 -5.58
CA THR A 5 0.90 -8.45 -5.92
C THR A 5 0.21 -9.09 -4.72
N GLY A 6 -1.10 -8.97 -4.59
CA GLY A 6 -1.87 -9.66 -3.55
C GLY A 6 -2.26 -11.06 -3.97
N VAL A 7 -2.61 -11.25 -5.25
CA VAL A 7 -3.23 -12.48 -5.75
C VAL A 7 -2.48 -13.09 -6.94
N GLY A 8 -1.83 -12.27 -7.76
CA GLY A 8 -1.18 -12.73 -9.00
C GLY A 8 -2.18 -12.90 -10.15
N GLY A 9 -1.91 -13.80 -11.08
CA GLY A 9 -2.67 -14.00 -12.30
C GLY A 9 -4.00 -14.75 -12.11
N PHE A 10 -4.86 -14.25 -11.23
CA PHE A 10 -6.13 -14.88 -10.84
C PHE A 10 -7.09 -15.06 -12.02
N GLU A 11 -7.25 -14.04 -12.88
CA GLU A 11 -8.10 -14.10 -14.07
C GLU A 11 -7.67 -15.25 -14.99
N THR A 12 -6.37 -15.33 -15.28
CA THR A 12 -5.81 -16.41 -16.11
C THR A 12 -6.13 -17.79 -15.53
N LEU A 13 -6.00 -17.95 -14.20
CA LEU A 13 -6.32 -19.21 -13.54
C LEU A 13 -7.81 -19.55 -13.67
N ALA A 14 -8.69 -18.60 -13.36
CA ALA A 14 -10.15 -18.80 -13.41
C ALA A 14 -10.63 -19.17 -14.81
N ASP A 15 -10.14 -18.48 -15.84
CA ASP A 15 -10.47 -18.76 -17.24
C ASP A 15 -9.99 -20.15 -17.68
N GLN A 16 -8.77 -20.53 -17.29
CA GLN A 16 -8.23 -21.83 -17.69
C GLN A 16 -8.87 -23.00 -16.93
N VAL A 17 -9.39 -22.78 -15.73
CA VAL A 17 -10.26 -23.75 -15.03
C VAL A 17 -11.55 -23.96 -15.81
N THR A 18 -12.16 -22.90 -16.32
CA THR A 18 -13.35 -23.00 -17.21
C THR A 18 -13.04 -23.76 -18.49
N VAL A 19 -11.92 -23.43 -19.15
CA VAL A 19 -11.47 -24.17 -20.35
C VAL A 19 -11.24 -25.65 -20.05
N TYR A 20 -10.64 -25.99 -18.91
CA TYR A 20 -10.43 -27.37 -18.51
C TYR A 20 -11.76 -28.12 -18.34
N ASN A 21 -12.72 -27.52 -17.67
CA ASN A 21 -14.03 -28.15 -17.40
C ASN A 21 -14.87 -28.33 -18.69
N GLU A 22 -14.85 -27.36 -19.59
CA GLU A 22 -15.66 -27.38 -20.82
C GLU A 22 -15.01 -28.15 -21.98
N ARG A 23 -13.68 -28.12 -22.08
CA ARG A 23 -12.96 -28.57 -23.29
C ARG A 23 -11.88 -29.61 -23.00
N GLY A 24 -11.64 -29.95 -21.74
CA GLY A 24 -10.68 -30.95 -21.29
C GLY A 24 -9.22 -30.50 -21.28
N ALA A 25 -8.38 -31.32 -20.69
CA ALA A 25 -6.98 -31.01 -20.38
C ALA A 25 -6.13 -30.55 -21.58
N ARG A 26 -6.40 -31.10 -22.79
CA ARG A 26 -5.63 -30.76 -24.01
C ARG A 26 -5.85 -29.32 -24.49
N ARG A 27 -6.85 -28.62 -23.98
CA ARG A 27 -7.19 -27.24 -24.38
C ARG A 27 -6.69 -26.19 -23.38
N VAL A 28 -6.19 -26.61 -22.22
CA VAL A 28 -5.55 -25.70 -21.28
C VAL A 28 -4.32 -25.07 -21.93
N SER A 29 -4.19 -23.76 -21.76
CA SER A 29 -3.09 -22.99 -22.33
C SER A 29 -1.73 -23.44 -21.77
N PRO A 30 -0.70 -23.65 -22.58
CA PRO A 30 0.66 -23.90 -22.09
C PRO A 30 1.24 -22.67 -21.36
N PHE A 31 0.65 -21.49 -21.53
CA PHE A 31 1.05 -20.26 -20.84
C PHE A 31 0.32 -20.06 -19.49
N LEU A 32 -0.59 -20.96 -19.08
CA LEU A 32 -1.29 -20.83 -17.81
C LEU A 32 -0.30 -20.58 -16.66
N VAL A 33 0.67 -21.48 -16.50
CA VAL A 33 1.62 -21.40 -15.37
C VAL A 33 2.42 -20.09 -15.38
N PRO A 34 3.13 -19.72 -16.47
CA PRO A 34 3.91 -18.47 -16.45
C PRO A 34 3.06 -17.19 -16.32
N MET A 35 1.77 -17.24 -16.70
CA MET A 35 0.90 -16.07 -16.60
C MET A 35 0.20 -15.96 -15.24
N MET A 36 -0.05 -17.08 -14.54
CA MET A 36 -0.71 -17.04 -13.24
C MET A 36 0.24 -16.82 -12.07
N MET A 37 1.54 -17.11 -12.24
CA MET A 37 2.50 -16.99 -11.14
C MET A 37 2.62 -15.55 -10.65
N ALA A 38 2.60 -15.36 -9.33
CA ALA A 38 2.70 -14.06 -8.70
C ALA A 38 3.96 -13.27 -9.09
N ASN A 39 5.05 -13.97 -9.38
CA ASN A 39 6.32 -13.37 -9.79
C ASN A 39 6.36 -12.91 -11.28
N ALA A 40 5.30 -13.14 -12.05
CA ALA A 40 5.27 -12.79 -13.46
C ALA A 40 5.54 -11.29 -13.72
N GLY A 41 4.97 -10.40 -12.89
CA GLY A 41 5.17 -8.95 -13.00
C GLY A 41 6.65 -8.57 -12.87
N ALA A 42 7.32 -9.00 -11.81
CA ALA A 42 8.75 -8.75 -11.59
C ALA A 42 9.61 -9.33 -12.72
N ALA A 43 9.31 -10.56 -13.14
CA ALA A 43 10.04 -11.26 -14.20
C ALA A 43 9.91 -10.54 -15.54
N HIS A 44 8.70 -10.12 -15.95
CA HIS A 44 8.50 -9.40 -17.21
C HIS A 44 9.21 -8.06 -17.26
N VAL A 45 9.19 -7.27 -16.17
CA VAL A 45 9.91 -6.00 -16.12
C VAL A 45 11.42 -6.24 -16.19
N SER A 46 11.92 -7.21 -15.45
CA SER A 46 13.34 -7.61 -15.46
C SER A 46 13.80 -8.05 -16.86
N MET A 47 13.07 -8.95 -17.51
CA MET A 47 13.38 -9.44 -18.86
C MET A 47 13.33 -8.32 -19.90
N ARG A 48 12.31 -7.45 -19.87
CA ARG A 48 12.15 -6.34 -20.80
C ARG A 48 13.32 -5.35 -20.78
N ASN A 49 13.89 -5.15 -19.60
CA ASN A 49 14.96 -4.18 -19.38
C ASN A 49 16.35 -4.84 -19.34
N GLY A 50 16.45 -6.15 -19.39
CA GLY A 50 17.72 -6.89 -19.27
C GLY A 50 18.35 -6.78 -17.88
N TRP A 51 17.58 -6.53 -16.83
CA TRP A 51 18.07 -6.38 -15.45
C TRP A 51 18.33 -7.75 -14.82
N ARG A 52 19.56 -7.94 -14.31
CA ARG A 52 20.05 -9.23 -13.82
C ARG A 52 20.35 -9.26 -12.32
N GLY A 53 20.03 -8.18 -11.61
CA GLY A 53 20.10 -8.13 -10.15
C GLY A 53 18.98 -8.93 -9.48
N PRO A 54 18.84 -8.83 -8.15
CA PRO A 54 17.73 -9.46 -7.44
C PRO A 54 16.38 -9.15 -8.08
N SER A 55 15.54 -10.17 -8.28
CA SER A 55 14.19 -10.04 -8.83
C SER A 55 13.26 -10.90 -8.00
N GLU A 56 12.45 -10.26 -7.14
CA GLU A 56 11.63 -10.91 -6.14
C GLU A 56 10.21 -10.36 -6.15
N THR A 57 9.27 -11.17 -5.68
CA THR A 57 7.88 -10.78 -5.54
C THR A 57 7.41 -10.92 -4.10
N VAL A 58 6.82 -9.86 -3.59
CA VAL A 58 6.24 -9.81 -2.25
C VAL A 58 4.73 -10.05 -2.35
N VAL A 59 4.23 -10.98 -1.53
CA VAL A 59 2.81 -11.32 -1.45
C VAL A 59 2.41 -11.32 0.03
N THR A 60 1.99 -10.16 0.53
CA THR A 60 1.52 -9.94 1.92
C THR A 60 0.18 -9.21 1.91
N ALA A 61 -0.74 -9.69 1.06
CA ALA A 61 -2.06 -9.10 0.85
C ALA A 61 -1.98 -7.58 0.60
N CYS A 62 -2.79 -6.78 1.30
CA CYS A 62 -2.87 -5.33 1.09
C CYS A 62 -1.59 -4.57 1.50
N ALA A 63 -0.70 -5.17 2.30
CA ALA A 63 0.58 -4.58 2.68
C ALA A 63 1.71 -4.89 1.68
N ALA A 64 1.45 -5.71 0.65
CA ALA A 64 2.48 -6.21 -0.24
C ALA A 64 3.26 -5.09 -0.96
N GLY A 65 2.57 -4.05 -1.45
CA GLY A 65 3.20 -2.90 -2.12
C GLY A 65 4.16 -2.14 -1.20
N THR A 66 3.75 -1.86 0.01
CA THR A 66 4.58 -1.21 1.05
C THR A 66 5.81 -2.06 1.38
N HIS A 67 5.64 -3.35 1.62
CA HIS A 67 6.74 -4.26 1.87
C HIS A 67 7.70 -4.38 0.68
N ALA A 68 7.20 -4.36 -0.56
CA ALA A 68 8.07 -4.37 -1.75
C ALA A 68 8.93 -3.12 -1.84
N VAL A 69 8.36 -1.94 -1.58
CA VAL A 69 9.10 -0.68 -1.54
C VAL A 69 10.13 -0.69 -0.41
N ALA A 70 9.75 -1.14 0.80
CA ALA A 70 10.67 -1.27 1.94
C ALA A 70 11.83 -2.23 1.64
N ASN A 71 11.55 -3.40 1.06
CA ASN A 71 12.59 -4.36 0.71
C ASN A 71 13.52 -3.83 -0.40
N ALA A 72 12.98 -3.09 -1.37
CA ALA A 72 13.78 -2.43 -2.40
C ALA A 72 14.71 -1.36 -1.79
N ALA A 73 14.19 -0.52 -0.86
CA ALA A 73 14.99 0.46 -0.13
C ALA A 73 16.12 -0.19 0.67
N ARG A 74 15.82 -1.32 1.33
CA ARG A 74 16.83 -2.08 2.09
C ARG A 74 17.95 -2.62 1.23
N LEU A 75 17.67 -3.07 -0.02
CA LEU A 75 18.72 -3.50 -0.95
C LEU A 75 19.66 -2.35 -1.34
N VAL A 76 19.13 -1.13 -1.46
CA VAL A 76 19.91 0.07 -1.73
C VAL A 76 20.71 0.47 -0.47
N ALA A 77 20.05 0.58 0.67
CA ALA A 77 20.67 1.01 1.94
C ALA A 77 21.80 0.08 2.40
N THR A 78 21.69 -1.23 2.10
CA THR A 78 22.75 -2.20 2.40
C THR A 78 23.85 -2.30 1.34
N GLY A 79 23.82 -1.45 0.30
CA GLY A 79 24.81 -1.45 -0.77
C GLY A 79 24.79 -2.68 -1.69
N ARG A 80 23.70 -3.46 -1.66
CA ARG A 80 23.52 -4.62 -2.56
C ARG A 80 23.24 -4.21 -3.99
N CYS A 81 22.58 -3.06 -4.16
CA CYS A 81 22.26 -2.48 -5.46
C CYS A 81 22.33 -0.95 -5.36
N ASP A 82 22.80 -0.30 -6.41
CA ASP A 82 22.78 1.17 -6.49
C ASP A 82 21.39 1.70 -6.86
N VAL A 83 20.65 0.91 -7.67
CA VAL A 83 19.31 1.27 -8.15
C VAL A 83 18.39 0.05 -8.08
N VAL A 84 17.21 0.20 -7.50
CA VAL A 84 16.18 -0.84 -7.44
C VAL A 84 14.83 -0.23 -7.80
N VAL A 85 14.07 -0.88 -8.66
CA VAL A 85 12.65 -0.54 -8.84
C VAL A 85 11.84 -1.34 -7.84
N GLY A 86 11.15 -0.62 -6.95
CA GLY A 86 10.20 -1.14 -5.98
C GLY A 86 8.78 -0.74 -6.33
N GLY A 87 7.81 -1.63 -6.18
CA GLY A 87 6.43 -1.32 -6.50
C GLY A 87 5.49 -2.51 -6.43
N GLY A 88 4.34 -2.39 -7.09
CA GLY A 88 3.35 -3.46 -7.14
C GLY A 88 2.31 -3.25 -8.22
N ALA A 89 1.64 -4.33 -8.60
CA ALA A 89 0.52 -4.32 -9.51
C ALA A 89 -0.55 -5.32 -9.04
N GLU A 90 -1.79 -4.98 -9.31
CA GLU A 90 -2.93 -5.87 -9.10
C GLU A 90 -3.91 -5.73 -10.26
N ALA A 91 -4.37 -6.87 -10.77
CA ALA A 91 -5.37 -6.97 -11.82
C ALA A 91 -6.27 -8.18 -11.51
N SER A 92 -7.09 -8.05 -10.47
CA SER A 92 -7.86 -9.15 -9.88
C SER A 92 -9.37 -8.91 -9.93
N MET A 93 -9.86 -8.00 -10.78
CA MET A 93 -11.29 -7.69 -10.91
C MET A 93 -12.02 -8.74 -11.76
N HIS A 94 -11.99 -9.96 -11.31
CA HIS A 94 -12.72 -11.07 -11.92
C HIS A 94 -14.02 -11.35 -11.15
N PRO A 95 -15.14 -11.75 -11.80
CA PRO A 95 -16.42 -12.00 -11.13
C PRO A 95 -16.34 -12.94 -9.91
N VAL A 96 -15.50 -13.98 -9.98
CA VAL A 96 -15.29 -14.91 -8.85
C VAL A 96 -14.58 -14.22 -7.67
N ALA A 97 -13.60 -13.36 -7.93
CA ALA A 97 -12.92 -12.62 -6.87
C ALA A 97 -13.87 -11.61 -6.21
N ILE A 98 -14.63 -10.88 -7.02
CA ILE A 98 -15.65 -9.93 -6.54
C ILE A 98 -16.70 -10.67 -5.68
N ALA A 99 -17.21 -11.82 -6.15
CA ALA A 99 -18.15 -12.63 -5.41
C ALA A 99 -17.58 -13.14 -4.07
N ALA A 100 -16.30 -13.54 -4.07
CA ALA A 100 -15.64 -14.01 -2.85
C ALA A 100 -15.54 -12.89 -1.80
N PHE A 101 -15.07 -11.69 -2.19
CA PHE A 101 -14.99 -10.54 -1.28
C PHE A 101 -16.38 -10.03 -0.85
N ALA A 102 -17.40 -10.09 -1.73
CA ALA A 102 -18.78 -9.75 -1.38
C ALA A 102 -19.36 -10.72 -0.36
N ASN A 103 -19.14 -12.03 -0.53
CA ASN A 103 -19.58 -13.05 0.41
C ASN A 103 -18.89 -12.96 1.78
N MET A 104 -17.70 -12.36 1.85
CA MET A 104 -17.02 -12.01 3.11
C MET A 104 -17.61 -10.76 3.77
N THR A 105 -18.61 -10.10 3.16
CA THR A 105 -19.18 -8.82 3.61
C THR A 105 -18.15 -7.71 3.80
N ALA A 106 -17.04 -7.78 3.07
CA ALA A 106 -15.94 -6.82 3.17
C ALA A 106 -16.05 -5.67 2.15
N MET A 107 -16.81 -5.88 1.06
CA MET A 107 -17.01 -4.88 0.00
C MET A 107 -18.16 -3.94 0.31
N SER A 108 -18.02 -2.70 -0.16
CA SER A 108 -19.08 -1.69 -0.11
C SER A 108 -20.30 -2.15 -0.92
N THR A 109 -21.48 -2.10 -0.30
CA THR A 109 -22.75 -2.34 -0.97
C THR A 109 -23.27 -1.12 -1.72
N SER A 110 -22.83 0.07 -1.33
CA SER A 110 -23.13 1.34 -2.01
C SER A 110 -22.22 1.59 -3.23
N GLY A 111 -21.12 0.83 -3.36
CA GLY A 111 -20.13 1.02 -4.43
C GLY A 111 -19.30 2.30 -4.28
N ILE A 112 -19.30 2.92 -3.11
CA ILE A 112 -18.57 4.16 -2.83
C ILE A 112 -17.54 3.93 -1.73
N SER A 113 -16.28 4.26 -2.00
CA SER A 113 -15.22 4.28 -1.00
C SER A 113 -15.30 5.58 -0.19
N ARG A 114 -15.45 5.44 1.13
CA ARG A 114 -15.63 6.56 2.08
C ARG A 114 -14.77 6.37 3.33
N PRO A 115 -13.44 6.42 3.20
CA PRO A 115 -12.57 6.22 4.37
C PRO A 115 -12.92 7.20 5.50
N PHE A 116 -13.06 6.68 6.72
CA PHE A 116 -13.37 7.43 7.94
C PHE A 116 -14.77 8.09 8.01
N ASP A 117 -15.58 8.00 6.95
CA ASP A 117 -16.96 8.53 6.98
C ASP A 117 -17.88 7.62 7.81
N MET A 118 -18.84 8.21 8.52
CA MET A 118 -19.80 7.45 9.34
C MET A 118 -20.70 6.52 8.52
N ARG A 119 -20.82 6.73 7.20
CA ARG A 119 -21.63 5.92 6.27
C ARG A 119 -20.79 4.88 5.52
N ARG A 120 -19.51 4.69 5.91
CA ARG A 120 -18.66 3.68 5.26
C ARG A 120 -19.25 2.28 5.48
N ASP A 121 -19.26 1.48 4.44
CA ASP A 121 -19.91 0.17 4.43
C ASP A 121 -19.06 -0.96 3.84
N GLY A 122 -17.78 -0.69 3.56
CA GLY A 122 -16.85 -1.66 2.99
C GLY A 122 -15.88 -1.03 2.00
N PHE A 123 -14.89 -1.78 1.55
CA PHE A 123 -13.95 -1.29 0.55
C PHE A 123 -14.51 -1.42 -0.88
N VAL A 124 -13.99 -0.62 -1.79
CA VAL A 124 -14.24 -0.74 -3.23
C VAL A 124 -12.97 -1.30 -3.87
N ILE A 125 -13.06 -2.50 -4.46
CA ILE A 125 -11.93 -3.12 -5.15
C ILE A 125 -11.54 -2.31 -6.38
N SER A 126 -10.25 -2.23 -6.66
CA SER A 126 -9.71 -1.62 -7.87
C SER A 126 -8.48 -2.35 -8.38
N GLU A 127 -8.08 -2.03 -9.60
CA GLU A 127 -6.86 -2.48 -10.23
C GLU A 127 -5.91 -1.31 -10.43
N GLY A 128 -4.63 -1.61 -10.50
CA GLY A 128 -3.63 -0.59 -10.75
C GLY A 128 -2.20 -1.08 -10.57
N ALA A 129 -1.27 -0.20 -10.87
CA ALA A 129 0.14 -0.44 -10.66
C ALA A 129 0.84 0.87 -10.31
N ALA A 130 1.87 0.77 -9.47
CA ALA A 130 2.80 1.85 -9.21
C ALA A 130 4.21 1.31 -9.02
N ALA A 131 5.20 2.10 -9.37
CA ALA A 131 6.60 1.78 -9.19
C ALA A 131 7.39 3.04 -8.83
N LEU A 132 8.34 2.88 -7.92
CA LEU A 132 9.33 3.89 -7.55
C LEU A 132 10.72 3.39 -7.97
N VAL A 133 11.51 4.30 -8.50
CA VAL A 133 12.94 4.06 -8.71
C VAL A 133 13.65 4.52 -7.45
N LEU A 134 14.18 3.57 -6.70
CA LEU A 134 14.96 3.79 -5.49
C LEU A 134 16.44 3.73 -5.84
N GLU A 135 17.19 4.72 -5.39
CA GLU A 135 18.57 4.92 -5.79
C GLU A 135 19.39 5.38 -4.59
N ALA A 136 20.63 4.91 -4.51
CA ALA A 136 21.57 5.41 -3.51
C ALA A 136 21.76 6.92 -3.68
N TRP A 137 21.73 7.67 -2.58
CA TRP A 137 21.78 9.14 -2.61
C TRP A 137 22.94 9.68 -3.44
N ASP A 138 24.16 9.21 -3.14
CA ASP A 138 25.36 9.67 -3.83
C ASP A 138 25.35 9.35 -5.34
N HIS A 139 24.76 8.21 -5.71
CA HIS A 139 24.60 7.81 -7.10
C HIS A 139 23.60 8.75 -7.83
N ALA A 140 22.47 9.08 -7.20
CA ALA A 140 21.47 10.01 -7.73
C ALA A 140 22.06 11.42 -7.92
N VAL A 141 22.76 11.93 -6.91
CA VAL A 141 23.43 13.24 -6.95
C VAL A 141 24.50 13.28 -8.04
N ALA A 142 25.35 12.24 -8.13
CA ALA A 142 26.44 12.19 -9.10
C ALA A 142 25.97 12.27 -10.56
N ARG A 143 24.76 11.77 -10.88
CA ARG A 143 24.18 11.87 -12.23
C ARG A 143 23.21 13.05 -12.42
N GLY A 144 23.05 13.90 -11.41
CA GLY A 144 22.14 15.05 -11.48
C GLY A 144 20.66 14.66 -11.50
N ALA A 145 20.28 13.55 -10.86
CA ALA A 145 18.89 13.13 -10.78
C ALA A 145 18.06 14.10 -9.94
N ARG A 146 16.80 14.30 -10.30
CA ARG A 146 15.83 14.91 -9.41
C ARG A 146 15.46 13.91 -8.32
N ILE A 147 15.68 14.27 -7.08
CA ILE A 147 15.24 13.50 -5.91
C ILE A 147 13.90 14.06 -5.46
N TYR A 148 12.88 13.22 -5.36
CA TYR A 148 11.52 13.62 -4.96
C TYR A 148 11.29 13.47 -3.46
N ALA A 149 11.88 12.43 -2.87
CA ALA A 149 11.79 12.12 -1.45
C ALA A 149 12.90 11.13 -1.08
N GLU A 150 13.14 10.97 0.22
CA GLU A 150 13.98 9.91 0.79
C GLU A 150 13.10 8.88 1.50
N ILE A 151 13.40 7.59 1.38
CA ILE A 151 12.83 6.56 2.24
C ILE A 151 13.74 6.41 3.45
N ALA A 152 13.32 6.99 4.57
CA ALA A 152 14.12 7.05 5.78
C ALA A 152 13.98 5.82 6.67
N GLY A 153 12.81 5.17 6.63
CA GLY A 153 12.57 4.01 7.48
C GLY A 153 11.35 3.20 7.06
N SER A 154 11.23 2.01 7.63
CA SER A 154 10.14 1.09 7.39
C SER A 154 9.82 0.25 8.61
N GLY A 155 8.55 -0.12 8.79
CA GLY A 155 8.07 -1.08 9.77
C GLY A 155 7.43 -2.29 9.11
N SER A 156 7.55 -3.45 9.73
CA SER A 156 6.89 -4.68 9.31
C SER A 156 6.58 -5.55 10.52
N THR A 157 5.29 -5.77 10.80
CA THR A 157 4.81 -6.57 11.92
C THR A 157 3.68 -7.50 11.52
N ALA A 158 3.24 -8.32 12.43
CA ALA A 158 2.06 -9.17 12.27
C ALA A 158 1.15 -9.04 13.49
N ASP A 159 -0.17 -9.00 13.25
CA ASP A 159 -1.17 -8.97 14.33
C ASP A 159 -1.22 -10.30 15.10
N ALA A 160 -0.94 -11.41 14.44
CA ALA A 160 -1.08 -12.77 14.99
C ALA A 160 -2.46 -13.02 15.66
N TYR A 161 -3.52 -12.44 15.11
CA TYR A 161 -4.85 -12.41 15.70
C TYR A 161 -5.89 -13.19 14.90
N HIS A 162 -6.20 -12.74 13.66
CA HIS A 162 -7.24 -13.32 12.82
C HIS A 162 -6.88 -13.22 11.34
N ILE A 163 -7.43 -14.13 10.51
CA ILE A 163 -7.07 -14.20 9.09
C ILE A 163 -7.53 -12.99 8.27
N THR A 164 -8.60 -12.30 8.69
CA THR A 164 -9.15 -11.15 7.94
C THR A 164 -9.46 -9.92 8.79
N ALA A 165 -9.74 -10.09 10.09
CA ALA A 165 -10.04 -8.97 10.98
C ALA A 165 -8.76 -8.40 11.58
N PRO A 166 -8.62 -7.07 11.67
CA PRO A 166 -7.53 -6.44 12.41
C PRO A 166 -7.67 -6.73 13.91
N ALA A 167 -6.56 -6.70 14.64
CA ALA A 167 -6.59 -6.75 16.10
C ALA A 167 -7.38 -5.54 16.62
N PRO A 168 -8.36 -5.75 17.54
CA PRO A 168 -9.30 -4.68 17.97
C PRO A 168 -8.62 -3.41 18.51
N ASP A 169 -7.50 -3.58 19.19
CA ASP A 169 -6.74 -2.49 19.80
C ASP A 169 -5.61 -1.96 18.89
N GLY A 170 -5.50 -2.51 17.67
CA GLY A 170 -4.51 -2.10 16.67
C GLY A 170 -3.05 -2.29 17.11
N GLU A 171 -2.77 -3.24 18.02
CA GLU A 171 -1.41 -3.41 18.59
C GLU A 171 -0.35 -3.67 17.52
N GLY A 172 -0.66 -4.51 16.52
CA GLY A 172 0.25 -4.79 15.41
C GLY A 172 0.53 -3.54 14.57
N ALA A 173 -0.51 -2.72 14.32
CA ALA A 173 -0.38 -1.45 13.60
C ALA A 173 0.45 -0.43 14.41
N VAL A 174 0.21 -0.32 15.72
CA VAL A 174 1.02 0.52 16.64
C VAL A 174 2.49 0.12 16.57
N ALA A 175 2.77 -1.16 16.79
CA ALA A 175 4.15 -1.67 16.76
C ALA A 175 4.82 -1.44 15.39
N CYS A 176 4.05 -1.53 14.28
CA CYS A 176 4.57 -1.28 12.94
C CYS A 176 4.95 0.20 12.73
N MET A 177 4.09 1.12 13.17
CA MET A 177 4.36 2.56 13.12
C MET A 177 5.56 2.93 13.98
N GLU A 178 5.63 2.43 15.23
CA GLU A 178 6.76 2.65 16.13
C GLU A 178 8.07 2.09 15.56
N GLN A 179 8.04 0.90 14.95
CA GLN A 179 9.21 0.32 14.28
C GLN A 179 9.68 1.19 13.10
N ALA A 180 8.74 1.71 12.30
CA ALA A 180 9.08 2.58 11.17
C ALA A 180 9.72 3.89 11.63
N LEU A 181 9.21 4.48 12.72
CA LEU A 181 9.79 5.67 13.35
C LEU A 181 11.21 5.40 13.88
N LEU A 182 11.38 4.28 14.58
CA LEU A 182 12.68 3.88 15.11
C LEU A 182 13.71 3.67 13.99
N ASP A 183 13.31 2.99 12.89
CA ASP A 183 14.15 2.74 11.72
C ASP A 183 14.56 4.06 11.03
N ALA A 184 13.66 5.05 11.00
CA ALA A 184 13.91 6.39 10.47
C ALA A 184 14.71 7.30 11.43
N GLY A 185 14.91 6.91 12.68
CA GLY A 185 15.52 7.76 13.71
C GLY A 185 14.66 8.96 14.10
N LEU A 186 13.33 8.87 13.96
CA LEU A 186 12.37 9.92 14.24
C LEU A 186 11.49 9.59 15.45
N SER A 187 10.88 10.63 16.01
CA SER A 187 9.81 10.53 16.99
C SER A 187 8.44 10.75 16.38
N ALA A 188 7.38 10.42 17.09
CA ALA A 188 6.00 10.69 16.65
C ALA A 188 5.76 12.18 16.38
N ALA A 189 6.40 13.08 17.14
CA ALA A 189 6.24 14.53 16.99
C ALA A 189 6.84 15.08 15.67
N ASP A 190 7.73 14.33 15.02
CA ASP A 190 8.36 14.76 13.77
C ASP A 190 7.47 14.50 12.54
N ILE A 191 6.48 13.61 12.65
CA ILE A 191 5.59 13.26 11.54
C ILE A 191 4.63 14.41 11.24
N ALA A 192 4.67 14.88 10.01
CA ALA A 192 3.87 16.01 9.56
C ALA A 192 2.62 15.61 8.75
N HIS A 193 2.54 14.35 8.28
CA HIS A 193 1.38 13.82 7.56
C HIS A 193 1.34 12.29 7.66
N ILE A 194 0.15 11.72 7.75
CA ILE A 194 -0.07 10.26 7.66
C ILE A 194 -0.95 9.96 6.44
N ASN A 195 -0.42 9.14 5.52
CA ASN A 195 -1.23 8.47 4.52
C ASN A 195 -1.70 7.15 5.13
N ALA A 196 -2.96 7.10 5.51
CA ALA A 196 -3.55 5.98 6.21
C ALA A 196 -3.90 4.83 5.26
N HIS A 197 -3.97 3.63 5.79
CA HIS A 197 -4.53 2.49 5.07
C HIS A 197 -5.99 2.74 4.69
N GLY A 198 -6.83 3.21 5.61
CA GLY A 198 -8.15 3.79 5.37
C GLY A 198 -8.95 3.14 4.26
N THR A 199 -9.44 1.91 4.48
CA THR A 199 -10.08 1.08 3.45
C THR A 199 -11.56 1.37 3.24
N SER A 200 -12.17 2.27 4.03
CA SER A 200 -13.64 2.46 4.06
C SER A 200 -14.41 1.29 4.69
N THR A 201 -13.71 0.40 5.40
CA THR A 201 -14.37 -0.64 6.18
C THR A 201 -14.60 -0.18 7.62
N PRO A 202 -15.75 -0.51 8.25
CA PRO A 202 -16.02 -0.10 9.62
C PRO A 202 -14.94 -0.53 10.60
N LEU A 203 -14.45 -1.76 10.49
CA LEU A 203 -13.47 -2.32 11.43
C LEU A 203 -12.07 -1.74 11.25
N ASN A 204 -11.56 -1.69 10.01
CA ASN A 204 -10.21 -1.21 9.78
C ASN A 204 -10.05 0.26 10.14
N ASP A 205 -10.95 1.11 9.65
CA ASP A 205 -10.79 2.55 9.81
C ASP A 205 -10.84 2.98 11.27
N LEU A 206 -11.67 2.30 12.09
CA LEU A 206 -11.73 2.56 13.52
C LEU A 206 -10.49 2.01 14.27
N ALA A 207 -10.05 0.80 13.94
CA ALA A 207 -8.84 0.22 14.55
C ALA A 207 -7.59 1.04 14.20
N GLU A 208 -7.47 1.48 12.95
CA GLU A 208 -6.37 2.35 12.51
C GLU A 208 -6.42 3.72 13.18
N ALA A 209 -7.60 4.34 13.30
CA ALA A 209 -7.74 5.62 14.00
C ALA A 209 -7.27 5.53 15.46
N ARG A 210 -7.65 4.46 16.16
CA ARG A 210 -7.20 4.18 17.52
C ARG A 210 -5.68 3.97 17.60
N ALA A 211 -5.12 3.22 16.66
CA ALA A 211 -3.68 2.99 16.59
C ALA A 211 -2.90 4.28 16.34
N ILE A 212 -3.36 5.12 15.41
CA ILE A 212 -2.76 6.42 15.12
C ILE A 212 -2.80 7.31 16.38
N ASN A 213 -3.95 7.42 17.05
CA ASN A 213 -4.07 8.22 18.28
C ASN A 213 -3.17 7.71 19.41
N LYS A 214 -2.97 6.39 19.49
CA LYS A 214 -2.09 5.81 20.52
C LYS A 214 -0.62 6.19 20.30
N VAL A 215 -0.18 6.30 19.03
CA VAL A 215 1.21 6.67 18.70
C VAL A 215 1.42 8.18 18.68
N PHE A 216 0.48 8.93 18.10
CA PHE A 216 0.67 10.35 17.77
C PHE A 216 -0.12 11.30 18.66
N GLY A 217 -1.00 10.80 19.53
CA GLY A 217 -1.92 11.62 20.32
C GLY A 217 -3.14 12.09 19.55
N GLU A 218 -4.00 12.86 20.19
CA GLU A 218 -5.22 13.41 19.61
C GLU A 218 -5.12 14.94 19.48
N PRO A 219 -5.37 15.50 18.28
CA PRO A 219 -5.76 14.84 17.02
C PRO A 219 -4.59 14.28 16.20
N GLY A 220 -3.35 14.43 16.62
CA GLY A 220 -2.16 14.01 15.90
C GLY A 220 -1.89 14.81 14.62
N PRO A 221 -1.03 14.32 13.71
CA PRO A 221 -0.78 14.95 12.41
C PRO A 221 -1.97 14.79 11.46
N PRO A 222 -2.07 15.62 10.39
CA PRO A 222 -3.07 15.46 9.34
C PRO A 222 -3.07 14.05 8.74
N VAL A 223 -4.26 13.49 8.54
CA VAL A 223 -4.45 12.14 8.01
C VAL A 223 -5.21 12.18 6.68
N THR A 224 -4.78 11.35 5.73
CA THR A 224 -5.46 11.17 4.44
C THR A 224 -5.55 9.69 4.10
N SER A 225 -6.66 9.27 3.49
CA SER A 225 -6.70 8.03 2.71
C SER A 225 -6.99 8.34 1.25
N THR A 226 -6.08 7.94 0.37
CA THR A 226 -6.24 8.09 -1.07
C THR A 226 -7.23 7.09 -1.67
N LYS A 227 -7.62 6.06 -0.91
CA LYS A 227 -8.57 5.02 -1.35
C LYS A 227 -9.99 5.54 -1.60
N GLY A 228 -10.32 6.76 -1.17
CA GLY A 228 -11.53 7.45 -1.59
C GLY A 228 -11.56 7.73 -3.10
N VAL A 229 -10.39 7.87 -3.75
CA VAL A 229 -10.25 8.10 -5.20
C VAL A 229 -9.79 6.84 -5.91
N THR A 230 -8.76 6.18 -5.41
CA THR A 230 -8.13 5.04 -6.09
C THR A 230 -8.91 3.73 -5.93
N GLY A 231 -9.81 3.65 -4.96
CA GLY A 231 -10.31 2.37 -4.48
C GLY A 231 -9.18 1.60 -3.76
N HIS A 232 -9.43 0.34 -3.48
CA HIS A 232 -8.46 -0.55 -2.84
C HIS A 232 -7.80 -1.47 -3.87
N GLY A 233 -6.61 -1.11 -4.33
CA GLY A 233 -5.81 -1.87 -5.31
C GLY A 233 -5.08 -3.07 -4.71
N LEU A 234 -5.57 -3.66 -3.61
CA LEU A 234 -5.02 -4.85 -2.96
C LEU A 234 -3.50 -4.80 -2.84
N GLY A 235 -2.78 -5.73 -3.46
CA GLY A 235 -1.31 -5.79 -3.38
C GLY A 235 -0.58 -4.61 -4.02
N ALA A 236 -1.22 -3.84 -4.91
CA ALA A 236 -0.66 -2.62 -5.48
C ALA A 236 -0.86 -1.40 -4.58
N ALA A 237 -1.82 -1.44 -3.63
CA ALA A 237 -2.27 -0.26 -2.89
C ALA A 237 -1.13 0.50 -2.22
N GLY A 238 -0.27 -0.18 -1.46
CA GLY A 238 0.82 0.48 -0.73
C GLY A 238 1.87 1.13 -1.64
N ALA A 239 2.09 0.60 -2.85
CA ALA A 239 2.96 1.25 -3.84
C ALA A 239 2.31 2.50 -4.45
N ILE A 240 1.01 2.46 -4.74
CA ILE A 240 0.23 3.62 -5.21
C ILE A 240 0.25 4.72 -4.14
N GLU A 241 0.07 4.34 -2.88
CA GLU A 241 0.07 5.25 -1.73
C GLU A 241 1.46 5.84 -1.44
N ALA A 242 2.53 5.08 -1.63
CA ALA A 242 3.88 5.60 -1.55
C ALA A 242 4.12 6.68 -2.63
N VAL A 243 3.68 6.45 -3.88
CA VAL A 243 3.72 7.46 -4.94
C VAL A 243 2.89 8.69 -4.57
N ALA A 244 1.67 8.50 -4.05
CA ALA A 244 0.82 9.61 -3.62
C ALA A 244 1.46 10.44 -2.50
N SER A 245 2.13 9.80 -1.55
CA SER A 245 2.87 10.45 -0.47
C SER A 245 4.07 11.25 -0.99
N VAL A 246 4.85 10.69 -1.92
CA VAL A 246 5.93 11.41 -2.62
C VAL A 246 5.38 12.62 -3.36
N MET A 247 4.24 12.48 -4.05
CA MET A 247 3.61 13.59 -4.77
C MET A 247 3.05 14.66 -3.82
N ALA A 248 2.57 14.28 -2.62
CA ALA A 248 2.16 15.25 -1.60
C ALA A 248 3.32 16.12 -1.14
N ILE A 249 4.51 15.51 -0.94
CA ILE A 249 5.76 16.22 -0.65
C ILE A 249 6.11 17.17 -1.82
N ASP A 250 6.22 16.63 -3.03
CA ASP A 250 6.65 17.38 -4.23
C ASP A 250 5.72 18.56 -4.57
N ARG A 251 4.42 18.38 -4.39
CA ARG A 251 3.40 19.39 -4.71
C ARG A 251 3.10 20.34 -3.55
N ARG A 252 3.62 20.06 -2.35
CA ARG A 252 3.33 20.81 -1.12
C ARG A 252 1.82 20.87 -0.82
N LEU A 253 1.12 19.77 -1.10
CA LEU A 253 -0.33 19.62 -0.95
C LEU A 253 -0.66 18.26 -0.34
N ILE A 254 -1.32 18.23 0.81
CA ILE A 254 -1.93 17.03 1.37
C ILE A 254 -3.24 16.78 0.62
N PRO A 255 -3.39 15.64 -0.08
CA PRO A 255 -4.63 15.35 -0.79
C PRO A 255 -5.80 15.13 0.18
N PRO A 256 -7.06 15.42 -0.21
CA PRO A 256 -8.19 15.14 0.63
C PRO A 256 -8.54 13.65 0.64
N THR A 257 -9.14 13.19 1.74
CA THR A 257 -9.85 11.92 1.82
C THR A 257 -11.19 12.07 1.12
N TYR A 258 -11.21 11.75 -0.16
CA TYR A 258 -12.44 11.82 -0.95
C TYR A 258 -13.51 10.86 -0.40
N GLY A 259 -14.78 11.26 -0.44
CA GLY A 259 -15.89 10.47 0.10
C GLY A 259 -16.14 10.64 1.60
N CYS A 260 -15.20 11.21 2.37
CA CYS A 260 -15.41 11.54 3.78
C CYS A 260 -16.12 12.89 3.92
N GLU A 261 -17.43 12.89 3.84
CA GLU A 261 -18.26 14.09 4.05
C GLU A 261 -18.66 14.28 5.50
N GLN A 262 -18.94 13.17 6.20
CA GLN A 262 -19.35 13.14 7.59
C GLN A 262 -18.40 12.24 8.37
N LEU A 263 -17.41 12.85 9.02
CA LEU A 263 -16.45 12.10 9.84
C LEU A 263 -17.18 11.31 10.91
N ASP A 264 -16.82 10.03 11.06
CA ASP A 264 -17.34 9.20 12.11
C ASP A 264 -16.97 9.80 13.48
N PRO A 265 -17.94 10.03 14.40
CA PRO A 265 -17.66 10.61 15.70
C PRO A 265 -16.71 9.81 16.59
N GLU A 266 -16.50 8.51 16.28
CA GLU A 266 -15.50 7.69 16.97
C GLU A 266 -14.08 7.84 16.39
N VAL A 267 -13.92 8.56 15.26
CA VAL A 267 -12.64 8.81 14.61
C VAL A 267 -12.10 10.17 15.03
N HIS A 268 -11.20 10.18 16.01
CA HIS A 268 -10.62 11.40 16.58
C HIS A 268 -9.31 11.77 15.88
N LEU A 269 -9.35 11.92 14.55
CA LEU A 269 -8.21 12.29 13.69
C LEU A 269 -8.44 13.61 12.98
N ASP A 270 -7.37 14.33 12.65
CA ASP A 270 -7.42 15.47 11.72
C ASP A 270 -7.47 14.96 10.26
N VAL A 271 -8.60 14.39 9.86
CA VAL A 271 -8.79 13.90 8.49
C VAL A 271 -8.92 15.07 7.53
N VAL A 272 -7.99 15.20 6.58
CA VAL A 272 -8.07 16.19 5.50
C VAL A 272 -9.23 15.81 4.58
N ARG A 273 -10.22 16.71 4.43
CA ARG A 273 -11.48 16.47 3.69
C ARG A 273 -11.79 17.62 2.74
N ALA A 274 -12.71 17.37 1.81
CA ALA A 274 -13.21 18.32 0.82
C ALA A 274 -12.13 18.81 -0.16
N GLU A 275 -11.14 19.56 0.31
CA GLU A 275 -10.10 20.16 -0.52
C GLU A 275 -8.70 19.75 -0.05
N ALA A 276 -7.74 19.79 -0.98
CA ALA A 276 -6.33 19.57 -0.66
C ALA A 276 -5.84 20.68 0.28
N ARG A 277 -5.06 20.30 1.29
CA ARG A 277 -4.51 21.23 2.27
C ARG A 277 -3.08 21.62 1.90
N PRO A 278 -2.80 22.91 1.61
CA PRO A 278 -1.42 23.38 1.50
C PRO A 278 -0.66 23.15 2.80
N TRP A 279 0.59 22.74 2.69
CA TRP A 279 1.45 22.48 3.83
C TRP A 279 2.92 22.74 3.53
N GLU A 280 3.71 22.89 4.57
CA GLU A 280 5.17 22.84 4.47
C GLU A 280 5.58 21.37 4.59
N PRO A 281 6.22 20.78 3.56
CA PRO A 281 6.55 19.37 3.56
C PRO A 281 7.47 18.96 4.71
N GLY A 282 7.06 17.93 5.42
CA GLY A 282 7.80 17.26 6.47
C GLY A 282 7.72 15.75 6.32
N PRO A 283 8.18 14.98 7.32
CA PRO A 283 8.12 13.53 7.30
C PRO A 283 6.69 13.00 7.13
N VAL A 284 6.50 12.05 6.22
CA VAL A 284 5.23 11.37 5.94
C VAL A 284 5.32 9.93 6.37
N LEU A 285 4.34 9.45 7.13
CA LEU A 285 4.16 8.03 7.41
C LEU A 285 3.08 7.47 6.48
N SER A 286 3.36 6.38 5.75
CA SER A 286 2.39 5.67 4.91
C SER A 286 2.12 4.27 5.46
N ASN A 287 0.86 3.97 5.79
CA ASN A 287 0.41 2.75 6.43
C ASN A 287 -0.27 1.80 5.45
N SER A 288 -0.03 0.51 5.61
CA SER A 288 -0.74 -0.56 4.91
C SER A 288 -0.95 -1.75 5.83
N PHE A 289 -2.23 -2.12 6.04
CA PHE A 289 -2.64 -3.22 6.91
C PHE A 289 -3.41 -4.26 6.11
N GLY A 290 -2.88 -5.48 6.02
CA GLY A 290 -3.38 -6.52 5.12
C GLY A 290 -4.03 -7.68 5.85
N PHE A 291 -4.92 -8.38 5.15
CA PHE A 291 -5.44 -9.68 5.59
C PHE A 291 -4.27 -10.61 5.93
N GLY A 292 -4.48 -11.51 6.91
CA GLY A 292 -3.40 -12.28 7.52
C GLY A 292 -2.70 -11.54 8.66
N GLY A 293 -3.13 -10.30 8.97
CA GLY A 293 -2.51 -9.44 9.98
C GLY A 293 -1.16 -8.87 9.55
N HIS A 294 -0.91 -8.76 8.25
CA HIS A 294 0.32 -8.16 7.73
C HIS A 294 0.28 -6.64 7.83
N ASN A 295 1.19 -6.04 8.58
CA ASN A 295 1.32 -4.60 8.73
C ASN A 295 2.61 -4.11 8.09
N GLY A 296 2.54 -3.06 7.29
CA GLY A 296 3.67 -2.40 6.67
C GLY A 296 3.56 -0.89 6.77
N CYS A 297 4.63 -0.22 7.18
CA CYS A 297 4.72 1.23 7.22
C CYS A 297 5.99 1.71 6.52
N LEU A 298 5.91 2.88 5.88
CA LEU A 298 7.07 3.58 5.30
C LEU A 298 7.14 4.99 5.90
N VAL A 299 8.35 5.45 6.18
CA VAL A 299 8.63 6.86 6.47
C VAL A 299 9.35 7.49 5.31
N LEU A 300 8.76 8.55 4.78
CA LEU A 300 9.25 9.33 3.64
C LEU A 300 9.62 10.73 4.12
N LEU A 301 10.80 11.22 3.74
CA LEU A 301 11.24 12.58 4.03
C LEU A 301 11.25 13.43 2.76
N PRO A 302 10.99 14.74 2.85
CA PRO A 302 11.36 15.67 1.81
C PRO A 302 12.86 15.52 1.49
N PRO A 303 13.29 15.72 0.22
CA PRO A 303 14.71 15.67 -0.08
C PRO A 303 15.44 16.77 0.70
N ALA A 304 16.65 16.46 1.17
CA ALA A 304 17.54 17.48 1.73
C ALA A 304 17.90 18.52 0.64
N ASP A 305 17.97 19.81 1.04
CA ASP A 305 18.33 20.93 0.15
C ASP A 305 19.75 20.77 -0.45
#